data_b1d5c042e06723bcac06ded882b2f19c
#
_entry.id   b1d5c042e06723bcac06ded882b2f19c
#
_cell.length_a   1.000
_cell.length_b   1.000
_cell.length_c   1.000
_cell.angle_alpha   90.00
_cell.angle_beta   90.00
_cell.angle_gamma   90.00
#
_symmetry.space_group_name_H-M   'P 1'
#
loop_
_entity.id
_entity.type
_entity.pdbx_description
1 polymer ?
#
loop_
_entity_poly.entity_id
_entity_poly.type
_entity_poly.pdbx_seq_one_letter_code
_entity_poly.pdbx_strand_id
1 'polypeptide(L)'
;MKIKTILLTIAKIYQLLEKFNLEDRLQLDYILDNNYPEFVSRLQNLSDTAKIALCATNGKKTTTNILNQILENNSKTYFSNVTKEAYTYPILTSIILELAKNKDFDIENDKKNYYTMAMDEFELAGYFNSMRFDYLLLSNLFIDQKDFSCLEDKKKKIQNAIMLNSKLNLIINADEPMFFQIDEIKNDALLTKKRNKFYYGFNNIEFVGSTDSVIQKNDLTKCPNCGCSLDYRKRFYSHVGQYDCECGFKRPKLNLSANAKIFNDYSLLEVFYEDNKMVFKVPLGGIYNAYNALGAIAVAICLNINRKTIFESFEKLEPLKARDEILTYKNKKIKIKTIKNPTSLSESIRELHGAKNIKVVFCLADTVLDGVDTSWIWDSNFEALRGFENKIYITSSRFDDMALRLKYAQVNPCLMVMDSNIKSAIDCCYYELEKNETMLILTTPSEIDKIYDVVG
;
A
#
# COMPACT_ATOMS: atom_id res chain seq x y z
N MET A 1 -18.34 3.10 -32.81
CA MET A 1 -18.80 1.70 -32.99
C MET A 1 -17.66 0.68 -33.08
N LYS A 2 -16.62 0.89 -33.92
CA LYS A 2 -15.49 -0.06 -34.04
C LYS A 2 -14.69 -0.26 -32.74
N ILE A 3 -14.43 0.79 -31.95
CA ILE A 3 -13.62 0.72 -30.73
C ILE A 3 -14.35 -0.08 -29.62
N LYS A 4 -15.65 0.16 -29.42
CA LYS A 4 -16.46 -0.61 -28.44
C LYS A 4 -16.45 -2.11 -28.77
N THR A 5 -16.53 -2.46 -30.06
CA THR A 5 -16.46 -3.86 -30.50
C THR A 5 -15.10 -4.48 -30.24
N ILE A 6 -14.03 -3.75 -30.49
CA ILE A 6 -12.66 -4.20 -30.19
C ILE A 6 -12.47 -4.41 -28.67
N LEU A 7 -12.91 -3.45 -27.86
CA LEU A 7 -12.81 -3.54 -26.40
C LEU A 7 -13.63 -4.70 -25.83
N LEU A 8 -14.84 -4.95 -26.34
CA LEU A 8 -15.64 -6.11 -25.96
C LEU A 8 -15.00 -7.43 -26.38
N THR A 9 -14.28 -7.46 -27.50
CA THR A 9 -13.52 -8.64 -27.93
C THR A 9 -12.33 -8.86 -27.00
N ILE A 10 -11.59 -7.81 -26.65
CA ILE A 10 -10.48 -7.86 -25.71
C ILE A 10 -10.98 -8.27 -24.31
N ALA A 11 -12.13 -7.73 -23.87
CA ALA A 11 -12.77 -8.12 -22.61
C ALA A 11 -13.11 -9.62 -22.54
N LYS A 12 -13.59 -10.20 -23.63
CA LYS A 12 -13.83 -11.66 -23.74
C LYS A 12 -12.52 -12.45 -23.69
N ILE A 13 -11.49 -11.96 -24.37
CA ILE A 13 -10.15 -12.58 -24.33
C ILE A 13 -9.62 -12.50 -22.90
N TYR A 14 -9.77 -11.36 -22.22
CA TYR A 14 -9.33 -11.20 -20.84
C TYR A 14 -10.06 -12.14 -19.88
N GLN A 15 -11.36 -12.33 -20.01
CA GLN A 15 -12.15 -13.32 -19.25
C GLN A 15 -11.69 -14.77 -19.51
N LEU A 16 -11.24 -15.06 -20.72
CA LEU A 16 -10.60 -16.34 -21.03
C LEU A 16 -9.23 -16.46 -20.37
N LEU A 17 -8.46 -15.36 -20.32
CA LEU A 17 -7.14 -15.28 -19.69
C LEU A 17 -7.21 -15.24 -18.16
N GLU A 18 -8.37 -15.01 -17.53
CA GLU A 18 -8.56 -15.20 -16.07
C GLU A 18 -8.21 -16.63 -15.61
N LYS A 19 -8.19 -17.58 -16.55
CA LYS A 19 -7.77 -18.97 -16.34
C LYS A 19 -6.25 -19.18 -16.52
N PHE A 20 -5.50 -18.16 -16.95
CA PHE A 20 -4.08 -18.20 -17.22
C PHE A 20 -3.28 -17.36 -16.19
N ASN A 21 -1.96 -17.55 -16.18
CA ASN A 21 -1.04 -16.92 -15.22
C ASN A 21 -1.08 -15.38 -15.22
N LEU A 22 -0.72 -14.80 -14.08
CA LEU A 22 -0.63 -13.35 -13.88
C LEU A 22 0.36 -12.67 -14.85
N GLU A 23 1.40 -13.38 -15.30
CA GLU A 23 2.39 -12.88 -16.28
C GLU A 23 1.78 -12.61 -17.65
N ASP A 24 0.86 -13.46 -18.11
CA ASP A 24 0.16 -13.28 -19.39
C ASP A 24 -0.78 -12.06 -19.35
N ARG A 25 -1.31 -11.74 -18.16
CA ARG A 25 -2.15 -10.54 -17.93
C ARG A 25 -1.34 -9.26 -18.02
N LEU A 26 -0.13 -9.22 -17.43
CA LEU A 26 0.75 -8.04 -17.48
C LEU A 26 1.22 -7.72 -18.89
N GLN A 27 1.45 -8.73 -19.74
CA GLN A 27 1.79 -8.52 -21.14
C GLN A 27 0.63 -7.90 -21.93
N LEU A 28 -0.60 -8.31 -21.65
CA LEU A 28 -1.79 -7.75 -22.30
C LEU A 28 -2.00 -6.28 -21.90
N ASP A 29 -1.80 -5.95 -20.63
CA ASP A 29 -1.88 -4.59 -20.11
C ASP A 29 -0.87 -3.66 -20.80
N TYR A 30 0.36 -4.11 -20.95
CA TYR A 30 1.41 -3.38 -21.67
C TYR A 30 1.06 -3.16 -23.15
N ILE A 31 0.49 -4.17 -23.81
CA ILE A 31 0.05 -4.08 -25.22
C ILE A 31 -1.11 -3.09 -25.36
N LEU A 32 -2.04 -3.08 -24.43
CA LEU A 32 -3.21 -2.20 -24.46
C LEU A 32 -2.83 -0.73 -24.22
N ASP A 33 -2.01 -0.45 -23.23
CA ASP A 33 -1.56 0.91 -22.91
C ASP A 33 -0.75 1.53 -24.06
N ASN A 34 0.07 0.72 -24.75
CA ASN A 34 0.88 1.22 -25.86
C ASN A 34 0.10 1.39 -27.18
N ASN A 35 -0.93 0.58 -27.42
CA ASN A 35 -1.66 0.62 -28.70
C ASN A 35 -2.94 1.47 -28.67
N TYR A 36 -3.47 1.81 -27.48
CA TYR A 36 -4.74 2.54 -27.35
C TYR A 36 -4.69 3.75 -26.39
N PRO A 37 -3.68 4.63 -26.45
CA PRO A 37 -3.58 5.80 -25.57
C PRO A 37 -4.76 6.77 -25.73
N GLU A 38 -5.40 6.79 -26.92
CA GLU A 38 -6.59 7.61 -27.20
C GLU A 38 -7.80 7.24 -26.32
N PHE A 39 -7.85 5.99 -25.83
CA PHE A 39 -8.95 5.54 -25.01
C PHE A 39 -8.89 6.15 -23.60
N VAL A 40 -7.70 6.24 -23.02
CA VAL A 40 -7.48 6.90 -21.73
C VAL A 40 -7.81 8.40 -21.83
N SER A 41 -7.49 9.04 -22.97
CA SER A 41 -7.81 10.46 -23.19
C SER A 41 -9.32 10.75 -23.23
N ARG A 42 -10.15 9.79 -23.62
CA ARG A 42 -11.63 9.91 -23.59
C ARG A 42 -12.20 9.97 -22.17
N LEU A 43 -11.50 9.38 -21.19
CA LEU A 43 -11.86 9.50 -19.77
C LEU A 43 -11.76 10.95 -19.25
N GLN A 44 -11.06 11.83 -19.98
CA GLN A 44 -11.00 13.26 -19.64
C GLN A 44 -12.36 13.95 -19.78
N ASN A 45 -13.20 13.49 -20.69
CA ASN A 45 -14.47 14.14 -21.04
C ASN A 45 -15.62 13.86 -20.05
N LEU A 46 -15.34 13.10 -18.98
CA LEU A 46 -16.30 12.86 -17.88
C LEU A 46 -16.36 14.13 -17.01
N SER A 47 -17.18 15.11 -17.42
CA SER A 47 -17.18 16.48 -16.87
C SER A 47 -17.68 16.58 -15.43
N ASP A 48 -18.56 15.68 -14.98
CA ASP A 48 -19.27 15.78 -13.70
C ASP A 48 -18.75 14.80 -12.64
N THR A 49 -17.59 14.19 -12.86
CA THR A 49 -17.03 13.12 -12.02
C THR A 49 -15.72 13.57 -11.39
N ALA A 50 -15.60 13.47 -10.09
CA ALA A 50 -14.33 13.72 -9.41
C ALA A 50 -13.35 12.53 -9.60
N LYS A 51 -12.15 12.82 -10.07
CA LYS A 51 -11.08 11.86 -10.33
C LYS A 51 -10.01 11.96 -9.26
N ILE A 52 -9.79 10.86 -8.55
CA ILE A 52 -8.92 10.78 -7.39
C ILE A 52 -7.81 9.78 -7.68
N ALA A 53 -6.57 10.26 -7.72
CA ALA A 53 -5.38 9.42 -7.74
C ALA A 53 -4.86 9.19 -6.31
N LEU A 54 -4.52 7.94 -5.99
CA LEU A 54 -3.94 7.55 -4.71
C LEU A 54 -2.55 6.97 -4.98
N CYS A 55 -1.51 7.73 -4.65
CA CYS A 55 -0.13 7.35 -4.88
C CYS A 55 0.57 6.98 -3.58
N ALA A 56 1.12 5.77 -3.56
CA ALA A 56 1.94 5.27 -2.47
C ALA A 56 2.79 4.08 -2.93
N THR A 57 3.98 3.92 -2.37
CA THR A 57 4.72 2.67 -2.53
C THR A 57 4.00 1.54 -1.81
N ASN A 58 3.61 1.75 -0.55
CA ASN A 58 2.89 0.78 0.27
C ASN A 58 1.49 1.28 0.63
N GLY A 59 0.50 0.36 0.67
CA GLY A 59 -0.84 0.63 1.21
C GLY A 59 -1.85 1.27 0.24
N LYS A 60 -1.46 1.63 -1.00
CA LYS A 60 -2.37 2.27 -1.97
C LYS A 60 -3.69 1.51 -2.18
N LYS A 61 -3.64 0.18 -2.29
CA LYS A 61 -4.84 -0.66 -2.45
C LYS A 61 -5.76 -0.60 -1.23
N THR A 62 -5.18 -0.72 -0.04
CA THR A 62 -5.92 -0.67 1.23
C THR A 62 -6.59 0.70 1.41
N THR A 63 -5.85 1.79 1.16
CA THR A 63 -6.40 3.15 1.23
C THR A 63 -7.55 3.34 0.24
N THR A 64 -7.39 2.85 -0.99
CA THR A 64 -8.44 2.94 -2.03
C THR A 64 -9.68 2.15 -1.62
N ASN A 65 -9.53 0.93 -1.09
CA ASN A 65 -10.66 0.14 -0.62
C ASN A 65 -11.41 0.77 0.55
N ILE A 66 -10.69 1.32 1.52
CA ILE A 66 -11.32 2.05 2.63
C ILE A 66 -12.11 3.25 2.08
N LEU A 67 -11.52 4.02 1.16
CA LEU A 67 -12.21 5.13 0.51
C LEU A 67 -13.45 4.66 -0.25
N ASN A 68 -13.35 3.57 -1.02
CA ASN A 68 -14.46 3.02 -1.78
C ASN A 68 -15.62 2.61 -0.87
N GLN A 69 -15.35 2.00 0.28
CA GLN A 69 -16.39 1.67 1.27
C GLN A 69 -17.03 2.93 1.88
N ILE A 70 -16.28 4.01 2.11
CA ILE A 70 -16.83 5.29 2.53
C ILE A 70 -17.75 5.87 1.44
N LEU A 71 -17.38 5.76 0.16
CA LEU A 71 -18.18 6.22 -0.96
C LEU A 71 -19.48 5.40 -1.11
N GLU A 72 -19.41 4.08 -0.97
CA GLU A 72 -20.59 3.19 -0.96
C GLU A 72 -21.57 3.56 0.15
N ASN A 73 -21.09 3.74 1.36
CA ASN A 73 -21.95 4.14 2.51
C ASN A 73 -22.52 5.56 2.35
N ASN A 74 -21.89 6.42 1.56
CA ASN A 74 -22.42 7.73 1.16
C ASN A 74 -23.39 7.65 -0.04
N SER A 75 -23.81 6.45 -0.44
CA SER A 75 -24.70 6.21 -1.58
C SER A 75 -24.16 6.83 -2.90
N LYS A 76 -22.85 6.86 -3.06
CA LYS A 76 -22.18 7.37 -4.27
C LYS A 76 -21.66 6.23 -5.11
N THR A 77 -21.87 6.34 -6.41
CA THR A 77 -21.31 5.40 -7.38
C THR A 77 -19.85 5.77 -7.66
N TYR A 78 -19.00 4.76 -7.79
CA TYR A 78 -17.60 4.95 -8.13
C TYR A 78 -17.13 3.90 -9.13
N PHE A 79 -16.07 4.23 -9.84
CA PHE A 79 -15.24 3.28 -10.58
C PHE A 79 -13.87 3.20 -9.90
N SER A 80 -13.30 2.01 -9.80
CA SER A 80 -12.00 1.80 -9.18
C SER A 80 -11.17 0.76 -9.94
N ASN A 81 -9.87 0.97 -10.02
CA ASN A 81 -8.94 -0.06 -10.49
C ASN A 81 -8.53 -1.06 -9.38
N VAL A 82 -9.09 -0.91 -8.19
CA VAL A 82 -8.90 -1.83 -7.06
C VAL A 82 -10.18 -2.61 -6.84
N THR A 83 -10.10 -3.94 -6.89
CA THR A 83 -11.24 -4.82 -6.62
C THR A 83 -11.49 -4.96 -5.12
N LYS A 84 -12.66 -5.53 -4.73
CA LYS A 84 -12.98 -5.84 -3.32
C LYS A 84 -12.00 -6.83 -2.71
N GLU A 85 -11.40 -7.69 -3.53
CA GLU A 85 -10.37 -8.66 -3.13
C GLU A 85 -8.96 -8.04 -3.06
N ALA A 86 -8.84 -6.70 -3.17
CA ALA A 86 -7.60 -5.93 -3.15
C ALA A 86 -6.61 -6.23 -4.30
N TYR A 87 -7.08 -6.73 -5.42
CA TYR A 87 -6.30 -6.75 -6.66
C TYR A 87 -6.30 -5.37 -7.30
N THR A 88 -5.17 -4.96 -7.88
CA THR A 88 -5.07 -3.74 -8.68
C THR A 88 -4.86 -4.14 -10.12
N TYR A 89 -5.73 -3.65 -10.97
CA TYR A 89 -5.54 -3.73 -12.41
C TYR A 89 -5.03 -2.40 -12.94
N PRO A 90 -4.26 -2.38 -14.02
CA PRO A 90 -4.04 -1.18 -14.80
C PRO A 90 -5.37 -0.53 -15.17
N ILE A 91 -5.39 0.79 -15.29
CA ILE A 91 -6.64 1.54 -15.47
C ILE A 91 -7.40 1.06 -16.69
N LEU A 92 -6.71 0.84 -17.80
CA LEU A 92 -7.33 0.38 -19.03
C LEU A 92 -7.95 -1.02 -18.89
N THR A 93 -7.24 -1.92 -18.24
CA THR A 93 -7.74 -3.26 -17.91
C THR A 93 -9.00 -3.20 -17.04
N SER A 94 -8.99 -2.35 -16.02
CA SER A 94 -10.16 -2.18 -15.14
C SER A 94 -11.40 -1.72 -15.91
N ILE A 95 -11.22 -0.82 -16.87
CA ILE A 95 -12.29 -0.35 -17.76
C ILE A 95 -12.81 -1.49 -18.65
N ILE A 96 -11.89 -2.29 -19.20
CA ILE A 96 -12.24 -3.44 -20.04
C ILE A 96 -13.03 -4.48 -19.25
N LEU A 97 -12.62 -4.76 -18.00
CA LEU A 97 -13.35 -5.68 -17.12
C LEU A 97 -14.74 -5.16 -16.76
N GLU A 98 -14.90 -3.87 -16.53
CA GLU A 98 -16.20 -3.26 -16.27
C GLU A 98 -17.11 -3.35 -17.51
N LEU A 99 -16.56 -3.09 -18.71
CA LEU A 99 -17.26 -3.31 -20.00
C LEU A 99 -17.68 -4.78 -20.20
N ALA A 100 -16.86 -5.73 -19.74
CA ALA A 100 -17.16 -7.16 -19.84
C ALA A 100 -18.31 -7.58 -18.92
N LYS A 101 -18.37 -7.01 -17.72
CA LYS A 101 -19.43 -7.27 -16.73
C LYS A 101 -20.76 -6.63 -17.13
N ASN A 102 -20.70 -5.43 -17.64
CA ASN A 102 -21.87 -4.65 -18.03
C ASN A 102 -21.80 -4.29 -19.52
N LYS A 103 -22.51 -5.07 -20.36
CA LYS A 103 -22.55 -4.88 -21.83
C LYS A 103 -23.07 -3.51 -22.26
N ASP A 104 -23.90 -2.89 -21.41
CA ASP A 104 -24.47 -1.56 -21.63
C ASP A 104 -23.62 -0.44 -21.03
N PHE A 105 -22.49 -0.79 -20.40
CA PHE A 105 -21.54 0.19 -19.87
C PHE A 105 -21.03 1.08 -21.00
N ASP A 106 -21.34 2.34 -20.91
CA ASP A 106 -20.86 3.37 -21.81
C ASP A 106 -20.11 4.42 -21.01
N ILE A 107 -18.78 4.44 -21.17
CA ILE A 107 -17.91 5.37 -20.44
C ILE A 107 -18.35 6.83 -20.62
N GLU A 108 -18.91 7.17 -21.78
CA GLU A 108 -19.36 8.54 -22.06
C GLU A 108 -20.70 8.86 -21.38
N ASN A 109 -21.52 7.86 -21.11
CA ASN A 109 -22.88 8.00 -20.57
C ASN A 109 -23.07 7.41 -19.16
N ASP A 110 -22.20 6.52 -18.70
CA ASP A 110 -22.28 5.92 -17.35
C ASP A 110 -21.62 6.87 -16.32
N LYS A 111 -22.40 7.83 -15.85
CA LYS A 111 -21.96 8.87 -14.91
C LYS A 111 -21.72 8.28 -13.53
N LYS A 112 -20.49 7.87 -13.25
CA LYS A 112 -20.05 7.62 -11.87
C LYS A 112 -19.80 8.94 -11.15
N ASN A 113 -20.04 8.99 -9.83
CA ASN A 113 -19.74 10.17 -9.04
C ASN A 113 -18.23 10.34 -8.82
N TYR A 114 -17.49 9.21 -8.75
CA TYR A 114 -16.07 9.20 -8.45
C TYR A 114 -15.32 8.17 -9.27
N TYR A 115 -14.07 8.51 -9.59
CA TYR A 115 -13.04 7.58 -10.08
C TYR A 115 -11.91 7.53 -9.07
N THR A 116 -11.67 6.37 -8.46
CA THR A 116 -10.60 6.14 -7.48
C THR A 116 -9.54 5.23 -8.09
N MET A 117 -8.34 5.78 -8.27
CA MET A 117 -7.25 5.12 -8.98
C MET A 117 -6.03 4.95 -8.08
N ALA A 118 -5.73 3.71 -7.70
CA ALA A 118 -4.49 3.37 -7.03
C ALA A 118 -3.36 3.31 -8.06
N MET A 119 -2.32 4.09 -7.87
CA MET A 119 -1.19 4.21 -8.79
C MET A 119 0.15 4.17 -8.04
N ASP A 120 1.18 3.70 -8.69
CA ASP A 120 2.53 4.00 -8.27
C ASP A 120 3.06 5.28 -8.96
N GLU A 121 4.26 5.68 -8.64
CA GLU A 121 4.88 6.90 -9.16
C GLU A 121 5.15 6.87 -10.67
N PHE A 122 5.28 5.68 -11.26
CA PHE A 122 5.47 5.50 -12.71
C PHE A 122 4.14 5.58 -13.45
N GLU A 123 3.13 4.85 -12.97
CA GLU A 123 1.77 4.91 -13.48
C GLU A 123 1.22 6.34 -13.42
N LEU A 124 1.49 7.05 -12.29
CA LEU A 124 1.08 8.43 -12.11
C LEU A 124 1.62 9.33 -13.23
N ALA A 125 2.93 9.23 -13.53
CA ALA A 125 3.56 10.03 -14.58
C ALA A 125 2.97 9.75 -15.96
N GLY A 126 2.64 8.50 -16.26
CA GLY A 126 2.01 8.10 -17.53
C GLY A 126 0.58 8.62 -17.67
N TYR A 127 -0.27 8.36 -16.67
CA TYR A 127 -1.69 8.70 -16.77
C TYR A 127 -1.98 10.21 -16.65
N PHE A 128 -1.16 10.98 -15.94
CA PHE A 128 -1.35 12.44 -15.84
C PHE A 128 -1.11 13.18 -17.16
N ASN A 129 -0.40 12.57 -18.13
CA ASN A 129 -0.31 13.10 -19.49
C ASN A 129 -1.64 12.96 -20.26
N SER A 130 -2.39 11.90 -19.97
CA SER A 130 -3.58 11.52 -20.74
C SER A 130 -4.89 11.81 -20.01
N MET A 131 -4.85 12.05 -18.70
CA MET A 131 -6.03 12.24 -17.87
C MET A 131 -5.81 13.31 -16.79
N ARG A 132 -6.81 14.17 -16.57
CA ARG A 132 -6.78 15.16 -15.49
C ARG A 132 -7.43 14.60 -14.24
N PHE A 133 -6.72 14.71 -13.13
CA PHE A 133 -7.22 14.35 -11.81
C PHE A 133 -7.59 15.61 -11.01
N ASP A 134 -8.61 15.51 -10.17
CA ASP A 134 -9.06 16.60 -9.29
C ASP A 134 -8.34 16.55 -7.95
N TYR A 135 -8.02 15.34 -7.49
CA TYR A 135 -7.34 15.09 -6.22
C TYR A 135 -6.20 14.09 -6.41
N LEU A 136 -5.11 14.33 -5.68
CA LEU A 136 -3.98 13.41 -5.55
C LEU A 136 -3.66 13.22 -4.08
N LEU A 137 -3.86 11.99 -3.58
CA LEU A 137 -3.35 11.57 -2.29
C LEU A 137 -1.91 11.08 -2.44
N LEU A 138 -0.99 11.64 -1.65
CA LEU A 138 0.39 11.20 -1.50
C LEU A 138 0.57 10.64 -0.08
N SER A 139 0.77 9.32 0.04
CA SER A 139 0.81 8.64 1.33
C SER A 139 2.22 8.32 1.82
N ASN A 140 3.02 7.62 1.03
CA ASN A 140 4.40 7.28 1.39
C ASN A 140 5.25 6.99 0.15
N LEU A 141 6.57 7.10 0.32
CA LEU A 141 7.54 6.85 -0.73
C LEU A 141 8.72 6.04 -0.16
N PHE A 142 8.87 4.79 -0.62
CA PHE A 142 9.94 3.90 -0.19
C PHE A 142 10.71 3.35 -1.39
N ILE A 143 11.92 2.87 -1.14
CA ILE A 143 12.67 2.09 -2.12
C ILE A 143 11.93 0.76 -2.33
N ASP A 144 11.58 0.46 -3.56
CA ASP A 144 10.92 -0.80 -3.94
C ASP A 144 11.85 -1.57 -4.90
N GLN A 145 11.86 -2.89 -4.81
CA GLN A 145 12.76 -3.75 -5.56
C GLN A 145 12.52 -3.82 -7.07
N LYS A 146 11.27 -3.66 -7.48
CA LYS A 146 10.91 -3.66 -8.90
C LYS A 146 11.52 -2.49 -9.66
N ASP A 147 12.10 -1.56 -8.93
CA ASP A 147 12.41 -0.25 -9.41
C ASP A 147 13.69 0.22 -8.73
N PHE A 148 14.81 0.03 -9.41
CA PHE A 148 16.13 0.49 -8.96
C PHE A 148 16.27 2.02 -8.88
N SER A 149 15.15 2.77 -9.01
CA SER A 149 15.16 4.21 -8.90
C SER A 149 15.29 4.64 -7.42
N CYS A 150 16.11 5.64 -7.19
CA CYS A 150 16.24 6.24 -5.86
C CYS A 150 15.00 7.09 -5.51
N LEU A 151 14.83 7.41 -4.23
CA LEU A 151 13.70 8.22 -3.76
C LEU A 151 13.57 9.56 -4.48
N GLU A 152 14.70 10.18 -4.88
CA GLU A 152 14.71 11.44 -5.62
C GLU A 152 14.14 11.29 -7.03
N ASP A 153 14.40 10.19 -7.72
CA ASP A 153 13.83 9.94 -9.06
C ASP A 153 12.33 9.69 -8.98
N LYS A 154 11.87 8.96 -7.98
CA LYS A 154 10.46 8.78 -7.69
C LYS A 154 9.78 10.12 -7.39
N LYS A 155 10.39 10.96 -6.55
CA LYS A 155 9.93 12.32 -6.26
C LYS A 155 9.79 13.16 -7.53
N LYS A 156 10.80 13.15 -8.41
CA LYS A 156 10.77 13.88 -9.69
C LYS A 156 9.62 13.44 -10.59
N LYS A 157 9.32 12.14 -10.67
CA LYS A 157 8.17 11.63 -11.44
C LYS A 157 6.85 12.17 -10.91
N ILE A 158 6.67 12.15 -9.58
CA ILE A 158 5.49 12.72 -8.93
C ILE A 158 5.40 14.23 -9.21
N GLN A 159 6.52 14.98 -9.09
CA GLN A 159 6.56 16.40 -9.40
C GLN A 159 6.14 16.68 -10.82
N ASN A 160 6.68 15.96 -11.80
CA ASN A 160 6.32 16.11 -13.21
C ASN A 160 4.82 15.88 -13.42
N ALA A 161 4.23 14.83 -12.81
CA ALA A 161 2.79 14.58 -12.89
C ALA A 161 1.98 15.75 -12.29
N ILE A 162 2.38 16.26 -11.13
CA ILE A 162 1.71 17.42 -10.48
C ILE A 162 1.75 18.64 -11.39
N MET A 163 2.86 18.89 -12.10
CA MET A 163 3.01 20.07 -12.97
C MET A 163 2.08 20.04 -14.20
N LEU A 164 1.72 18.86 -14.68
CA LEU A 164 0.78 18.69 -15.78
C LEU A 164 -0.65 19.14 -15.44
N ASN A 165 -1.00 19.23 -14.14
CA ASN A 165 -2.33 19.60 -13.71
C ASN A 165 -2.32 20.77 -12.71
N SER A 166 -2.61 21.97 -13.23
CA SER A 166 -2.57 23.21 -12.43
C SER A 166 -3.73 23.37 -11.43
N LYS A 167 -4.81 22.59 -11.56
CA LYS A 167 -6.01 22.65 -10.70
C LYS A 167 -6.07 21.51 -9.68
N LEU A 168 -5.01 20.70 -9.59
CA LEU A 168 -4.93 19.54 -8.72
C LEU A 168 -4.96 19.93 -7.23
N ASN A 169 -5.83 19.32 -6.46
CA ASN A 169 -5.85 19.42 -5.01
C ASN A 169 -4.94 18.32 -4.44
N LEU A 170 -3.95 18.70 -3.65
CA LEU A 170 -2.97 17.78 -3.08
C LEU A 170 -3.36 17.43 -1.64
N ILE A 171 -3.46 16.14 -1.34
CA ILE A 171 -3.68 15.58 0.00
C ILE A 171 -2.41 14.84 0.38
N ILE A 172 -1.64 15.38 1.33
CA ILE A 172 -0.23 15.02 1.53
C ILE A 172 -0.03 14.48 2.94
N ASN A 173 0.59 13.31 3.06
CA ASN A 173 1.15 12.86 4.32
C ASN A 173 2.32 13.77 4.73
N ALA A 174 2.10 14.59 5.75
CA ALA A 174 3.10 15.53 6.24
C ALA A 174 4.28 14.84 6.97
N ASP A 175 4.08 13.58 7.40
CA ASP A 175 5.11 12.80 8.10
C ASP A 175 6.15 12.22 7.13
N GLU A 176 5.88 12.25 5.82
CA GLU A 176 6.77 11.78 4.75
C GLU A 176 7.68 12.93 4.27
N PRO A 177 8.98 12.93 4.62
CA PRO A 177 9.88 14.04 4.28
C PRO A 177 10.03 14.27 2.77
N MET A 178 9.93 13.22 1.96
CA MET A 178 10.08 13.34 0.50
C MET A 178 8.99 14.19 -0.15
N PHE A 179 7.83 14.37 0.53
CA PHE A 179 6.74 15.21 0.03
C PHE A 179 6.79 16.67 0.48
N PHE A 180 7.82 17.05 1.25
CA PHE A 180 8.03 18.47 1.54
C PHE A 180 8.22 19.25 0.25
N GLN A 181 7.40 20.32 0.07
CA GLN A 181 7.43 21.17 -1.12
C GLN A 181 7.38 20.39 -2.45
N ILE A 182 6.61 19.31 -2.49
CA ILE A 182 6.52 18.40 -3.67
C ILE A 182 6.03 19.12 -4.94
N ASP A 183 5.28 20.20 -4.81
CA ASP A 183 4.76 21.02 -5.90
C ASP A 183 5.63 22.22 -6.25
N GLU A 184 6.81 22.34 -5.64
CA GLU A 184 7.77 23.42 -5.90
C GLU A 184 8.96 22.89 -6.72
N ILE A 185 9.21 23.50 -7.88
CA ILE A 185 10.41 23.23 -8.67
C ILE A 185 11.41 24.35 -8.40
N LYS A 186 12.58 24.00 -7.89
CA LYS A 186 13.69 24.95 -7.70
C LYS A 186 14.02 25.56 -9.07
N ASN A 187 13.99 26.91 -9.17
CA ASN A 187 14.34 27.73 -10.33
C ASN A 187 13.25 27.99 -11.39
N ASP A 188 11.98 27.66 -11.16
CA ASP A 188 10.92 28.01 -12.10
C ASP A 188 9.73 28.69 -11.39
N ALA A 189 9.88 29.99 -11.10
CA ALA A 189 8.84 30.79 -10.44
C ALA A 189 7.57 30.95 -11.30
N LEU A 190 7.64 30.70 -12.61
CA LEU A 190 6.51 30.79 -13.52
C LEU A 190 5.56 29.60 -13.45
N LEU A 191 6.04 28.45 -12.97
CA LEU A 191 5.26 27.21 -12.83
C LEU A 191 4.65 27.02 -11.42
N THR A 192 5.02 27.84 -10.44
CA THR A 192 4.48 27.78 -9.08
C THR A 192 3.07 28.37 -9.00
N LYS A 193 2.09 27.71 -9.61
CA LYS A 193 0.68 27.98 -9.32
C LYS A 193 0.36 27.48 -7.92
N LYS A 194 -0.18 28.36 -7.07
CA LYS A 194 -0.61 28.02 -5.72
C LYS A 194 -1.73 26.97 -5.78
N ARG A 195 -1.40 25.70 -5.47
CA ARG A 195 -2.36 24.59 -5.38
C ARG A 195 -2.95 24.53 -3.98
N ASN A 196 -4.14 23.99 -3.89
CA ASN A 196 -4.70 23.65 -2.58
C ASN A 196 -3.95 22.44 -2.02
N LYS A 197 -3.44 22.58 -0.79
CA LYS A 197 -2.72 21.52 -0.07
C LYS A 197 -3.45 21.21 1.22
N PHE A 198 -3.71 19.94 1.46
CA PHE A 198 -4.29 19.42 2.68
C PHE A 198 -3.31 18.44 3.30
N TYR A 199 -2.76 18.78 4.46
CA TYR A 199 -1.74 17.99 5.14
C TYR A 199 -2.35 17.14 6.25
N TYR A 200 -2.06 15.83 6.25
CA TYR A 200 -2.45 14.91 7.31
C TYR A 200 -1.24 14.21 7.92
N GLY A 201 -1.38 13.70 9.15
CA GLY A 201 -0.31 12.97 9.83
C GLY A 201 -0.61 12.69 11.29
N PHE A 202 0.31 12.01 11.97
CA PHE A 202 0.15 11.62 13.36
C PHE A 202 0.88 12.57 14.33
N ASN A 203 0.23 12.90 15.45
CA ASN A 203 0.87 13.57 16.58
C ASN A 203 1.55 12.56 17.49
N ASN A 204 0.96 11.37 17.65
CA ASN A 204 1.50 10.30 18.45
C ASN A 204 1.05 8.93 17.94
N ILE A 205 1.94 7.94 18.06
CA ILE A 205 1.63 6.53 17.79
C ILE A 205 2.15 5.73 18.98
N GLU A 206 1.28 4.90 19.57
CA GLU A 206 1.56 3.99 20.67
C GLU A 206 1.35 2.55 20.19
N PHE A 207 2.34 1.69 20.37
CA PHE A 207 2.22 0.27 20.09
C PHE A 207 1.86 -0.46 21.38
N VAL A 208 0.73 -1.17 21.36
CA VAL A 208 0.22 -1.89 22.54
C VAL A 208 0.64 -3.34 22.45
N GLY A 209 1.43 -3.81 23.43
CA GLY A 209 1.89 -5.19 23.50
C GLY A 209 3.17 -5.52 22.72
N SER A 210 3.82 -4.51 22.12
CA SER A 210 5.15 -4.63 21.51
C SER A 210 6.12 -3.61 22.10
N THR A 211 7.41 -3.92 22.11
CA THR A 211 8.43 -2.98 22.58
C THR A 211 8.74 -1.96 21.48
N ASP A 212 8.71 -0.67 21.81
CA ASP A 212 9.02 0.46 20.92
C ASP A 212 10.49 0.47 20.41
N SER A 213 11.33 -0.46 20.87
CA SER A 213 12.79 -0.40 20.73
C SER A 213 13.36 -0.98 19.44
N VAL A 214 12.53 -1.39 18.48
CA VAL A 214 13.04 -1.94 17.22
C VAL A 214 13.54 -0.81 16.32
N ILE A 215 14.86 -0.58 16.32
CA ILE A 215 15.51 0.37 15.43
C ILE A 215 15.33 -0.10 13.98
N GLN A 216 14.59 0.66 13.21
CA GLN A 216 14.42 0.40 11.79
C GLN A 216 15.53 1.07 10.98
N LYS A 217 16.00 0.38 9.93
CA LYS A 217 16.83 0.98 8.91
C LYS A 217 16.05 2.07 8.19
N ASN A 218 16.70 3.20 7.92
CA ASN A 218 16.07 4.35 7.28
C ASN A 218 16.44 4.40 5.81
N ASP A 219 15.44 4.52 4.93
CA ASP A 219 15.67 4.81 3.51
C ASP A 219 16.18 6.25 3.30
N LEU A 220 15.93 7.15 4.26
CA LEU A 220 16.35 8.54 4.21
C LEU A 220 17.02 8.97 5.51
N THR A 221 18.33 9.18 5.47
CA THR A 221 19.12 9.62 6.64
C THR A 221 19.55 11.08 6.56
N LYS A 222 19.48 11.67 5.37
CA LYS A 222 19.92 13.04 5.09
C LYS A 222 18.74 13.91 4.66
N CYS A 223 18.82 15.18 5.00
CA CYS A 223 17.85 16.18 4.55
C CYS A 223 17.86 16.29 3.01
N PRO A 224 16.73 16.10 2.34
CA PRO A 224 16.64 16.20 0.87
C PRO A 224 16.93 17.62 0.35
N ASN A 225 16.90 18.63 1.22
CA ASN A 225 17.13 20.01 0.80
C ASN A 225 18.61 20.42 0.86
N CYS A 226 19.32 20.05 1.93
CA CYS A 226 20.70 20.53 2.17
C CYS A 226 21.74 19.41 2.34
N GLY A 227 21.34 18.14 2.42
CA GLY A 227 22.23 17.01 2.60
C GLY A 227 22.76 16.79 4.03
N CYS A 228 22.42 17.68 4.99
CA CYS A 228 22.78 17.50 6.39
C CYS A 228 21.94 16.39 7.04
N SER A 229 22.25 16.01 8.28
CA SER A 229 21.43 15.09 9.05
C SER A 229 20.01 15.60 9.19
N LEU A 230 19.05 14.70 9.13
CA LEU A 230 17.64 15.01 9.36
C LEU A 230 17.30 14.65 10.79
N ASP A 231 16.81 15.63 11.57
CA ASP A 231 16.43 15.43 12.95
C ASP A 231 14.97 15.03 13.08
N TYR A 232 14.66 14.21 14.08
CA TYR A 232 13.31 13.73 14.35
C TYR A 232 12.93 13.95 15.81
N ARG A 233 11.85 14.68 16.06
CA ARG A 233 11.23 14.71 17.39
C ARG A 233 10.60 13.38 17.73
N LYS A 234 9.90 12.78 16.74
CA LYS A 234 9.32 11.43 16.79
C LYS A 234 9.45 10.79 15.44
N ARG A 235 10.04 9.62 15.40
CA ARG A 235 10.10 8.78 14.21
C ARG A 235 9.11 7.64 14.41
N PHE A 236 8.16 7.50 13.49
CA PHE A 236 7.10 6.51 13.61
C PHE A 236 7.48 5.18 12.98
N TYR A 237 8.01 5.20 11.77
CA TYR A 237 8.59 4.03 11.10
C TYR A 237 9.48 4.46 9.93
N SER A 238 10.55 3.71 9.64
CA SER A 238 11.55 4.07 8.64
C SER A 238 11.93 5.57 8.72
N HIS A 239 11.75 6.35 7.67
CA HIS A 239 12.00 7.79 7.64
C HIS A 239 10.74 8.65 7.84
N VAL A 240 9.60 8.01 8.13
CA VAL A 240 8.33 8.73 8.33
C VAL A 240 8.20 9.19 9.78
N GLY A 241 7.95 10.48 9.99
CA GLY A 241 7.84 11.05 11.34
C GLY A 241 7.77 12.56 11.40
N GLN A 242 8.00 13.10 12.59
CA GLN A 242 8.06 14.54 12.88
C GLN A 242 9.50 15.02 12.71
N TYR A 243 9.84 15.42 11.51
CA TYR A 243 11.18 15.81 11.11
C TYR A 243 11.36 17.32 11.08
N ASP A 244 12.62 17.76 11.31
CA ASP A 244 13.09 19.11 11.03
C ASP A 244 14.58 19.12 10.66
N CYS A 245 15.03 20.24 10.10
CA CYS A 245 16.42 20.50 9.75
C CYS A 245 16.72 22.00 9.89
N GLU A 246 17.93 22.34 10.30
CA GLU A 246 18.40 23.74 10.46
C GLU A 246 18.24 24.58 9.17
N CYS A 247 18.22 23.96 7.99
CA CYS A 247 18.00 24.67 6.72
C CYS A 247 16.55 25.12 6.51
N GLY A 248 15.64 24.91 7.46
CA GLY A 248 14.22 25.24 7.35
C GLY A 248 13.35 24.14 6.75
N PHE A 249 13.95 23.01 6.36
CA PHE A 249 13.23 21.82 5.95
C PHE A 249 12.55 21.19 7.17
N LYS A 250 11.23 21.21 7.22
CA LYS A 250 10.47 20.73 8.38
C LYS A 250 9.10 20.22 8.03
N ARG A 251 8.56 19.37 8.88
CA ARG A 251 7.18 18.85 8.76
C ARG A 251 6.18 20.01 8.67
N PRO A 252 5.31 20.03 7.63
CA PRO A 252 4.25 21.02 7.52
C PRO A 252 3.24 20.97 8.67
N LYS A 253 2.55 22.09 8.92
CA LYS A 253 1.41 22.12 9.85
C LYS A 253 0.27 21.28 9.31
N LEU A 254 -0.32 20.44 10.15
CA LEU A 254 -1.40 19.54 9.79
C LEU A 254 -2.74 20.27 9.68
N ASN A 255 -3.53 19.90 8.68
CA ASN A 255 -4.96 20.19 8.60
C ASN A 255 -5.76 19.11 9.33
N LEU A 256 -5.33 17.85 9.19
CA LEU A 256 -5.89 16.67 9.84
C LEU A 256 -4.80 15.99 10.66
N SER A 257 -4.99 15.92 11.97
CA SER A 257 -4.03 15.21 12.83
C SER A 257 -4.67 14.04 13.53
N ALA A 258 -3.86 13.05 13.94
CA ALA A 258 -4.36 11.91 14.69
C ALA A 258 -3.37 11.45 15.77
N ASN A 259 -3.89 10.76 16.79
CA ASN A 259 -3.16 9.86 17.65
C ASN A 259 -3.59 8.43 17.32
N ALA A 260 -2.67 7.48 17.39
CA ALA A 260 -2.98 6.08 17.17
C ALA A 260 -2.54 5.19 18.32
N LYS A 261 -3.38 4.19 18.64
CA LYS A 261 -2.99 3.01 19.41
C LYS A 261 -3.05 1.80 18.49
N ILE A 262 -1.89 1.18 18.27
CA ILE A 262 -1.73 0.07 17.34
C ILE A 262 -1.73 -1.24 18.12
N PHE A 263 -2.68 -2.12 17.81
CA PHE A 263 -2.76 -3.49 18.29
C PHE A 263 -2.45 -4.46 17.14
N ASN A 264 -2.28 -5.73 17.44
CA ASN A 264 -1.95 -6.73 16.43
C ASN A 264 -3.04 -6.91 15.36
N ASP A 265 -4.32 -6.83 15.74
CA ASP A 265 -5.45 -7.13 14.87
C ASP A 265 -6.29 -5.91 14.51
N TYR A 266 -6.10 -4.78 15.19
CA TYR A 266 -6.85 -3.54 14.94
C TYR A 266 -6.04 -2.31 15.39
N SER A 267 -6.49 -1.14 15.01
CA SER A 267 -5.94 0.15 15.47
C SER A 267 -7.05 1.08 15.94
N LEU A 268 -6.78 1.88 16.96
CA LEU A 268 -7.67 2.96 17.40
C LEU A 268 -7.05 4.29 16.99
N LEU A 269 -7.79 5.08 16.22
CA LEU A 269 -7.38 6.40 15.75
C LEU A 269 -8.24 7.48 16.42
N GLU A 270 -7.61 8.37 17.17
CA GLU A 270 -8.22 9.63 17.59
C GLU A 270 -7.87 10.70 16.56
N VAL A 271 -8.83 11.08 15.75
CA VAL A 271 -8.65 12.02 14.64
C VAL A 271 -9.16 13.39 15.02
N PHE A 272 -8.36 14.42 14.78
CA PHE A 272 -8.66 15.82 15.06
C PHE A 272 -8.72 16.59 13.74
N TYR A 273 -9.87 17.18 13.48
CA TYR A 273 -10.11 18.03 12.31
C TYR A 273 -10.95 19.25 12.72
N GLU A 274 -10.43 20.46 12.47
CA GLU A 274 -10.96 21.68 13.04
C GLU A 274 -11.09 21.53 14.59
N ASP A 275 -12.21 21.92 15.19
CA ASP A 275 -12.45 21.80 16.63
C ASP A 275 -13.11 20.46 17.04
N ASN A 276 -13.09 19.45 16.14
CA ASN A 276 -13.77 18.18 16.39
C ASN A 276 -12.76 17.05 16.59
N LYS A 277 -13.14 16.16 17.52
CA LYS A 277 -12.47 14.87 17.77
C LYS A 277 -13.38 13.73 17.38
N MET A 278 -12.85 12.77 16.64
CA MET A 278 -13.52 11.54 16.24
C MET A 278 -12.62 10.35 16.61
N VAL A 279 -13.22 9.24 17.03
CA VAL A 279 -12.48 8.02 17.36
C VAL A 279 -12.92 6.90 16.42
N PHE A 280 -11.97 6.33 15.68
CA PHE A 280 -12.21 5.25 14.73
C PHE A 280 -11.55 3.98 15.20
N LYS A 281 -12.29 2.86 15.16
CA LYS A 281 -11.72 1.54 15.23
C LYS A 281 -11.47 1.03 13.81
N VAL A 282 -10.21 0.87 13.45
CA VAL A 282 -9.79 0.30 12.17
C VAL A 282 -9.58 -1.19 12.39
N PRO A 283 -10.34 -2.10 11.74
CA PRO A 283 -10.23 -3.56 11.95
C PRO A 283 -8.99 -4.17 11.25
N LEU A 284 -7.90 -3.42 11.24
CA LEU A 284 -6.61 -3.76 10.65
C LEU A 284 -5.51 -3.30 11.60
N GLY A 285 -4.66 -4.23 12.01
CA GLY A 285 -3.48 -3.92 12.83
C GLY A 285 -2.33 -3.33 12.00
N GLY A 286 -1.33 -2.83 12.73
CA GLY A 286 -0.11 -2.32 12.13
C GLY A 286 -0.15 -0.85 11.70
N ILE A 287 1.01 -0.22 11.74
CA ILE A 287 1.16 1.22 11.51
C ILE A 287 0.77 1.66 10.10
N TYR A 288 1.04 0.82 9.09
CA TYR A 288 0.64 1.12 7.70
C TYR A 288 -0.86 1.27 7.56
N ASN A 289 -1.63 0.40 8.22
CA ASN A 289 -3.09 0.44 8.14
C ASN A 289 -3.67 1.64 8.86
N ALA A 290 -3.01 2.13 9.91
CA ALA A 290 -3.36 3.40 10.54
C ALA A 290 -3.16 4.58 9.56
N TYR A 291 -2.03 4.64 8.83
CA TYR A 291 -1.80 5.66 7.79
C TYR A 291 -2.77 5.50 6.60
N ASN A 292 -3.06 4.27 6.16
CA ASN A 292 -4.02 4.01 5.09
C ASN A 292 -5.41 4.53 5.45
N ALA A 293 -5.86 4.26 6.68
CA ALA A 293 -7.14 4.73 7.18
C ALA A 293 -7.17 6.27 7.30
N LEU A 294 -6.12 6.88 7.86
CA LEU A 294 -6.04 8.33 8.00
C LEU A 294 -6.01 9.04 6.63
N GLY A 295 -5.29 8.47 5.65
CA GLY A 295 -5.28 8.96 4.27
C GLY A 295 -6.65 8.89 3.60
N ALA A 296 -7.40 7.79 3.77
CA ALA A 296 -8.76 7.66 3.25
C ALA A 296 -9.72 8.67 3.91
N ILE A 297 -9.62 8.88 5.23
CA ILE A 297 -10.37 9.91 5.96
C ILE A 297 -10.04 11.31 5.42
N ALA A 298 -8.76 11.61 5.17
CA ALA A 298 -8.33 12.89 4.60
C ALA A 298 -8.96 13.15 3.24
N VAL A 299 -8.97 12.15 2.35
CA VAL A 299 -9.65 12.26 1.04
C VAL A 299 -11.15 12.48 1.22
N ALA A 300 -11.81 11.69 2.08
CA ALA A 300 -13.25 11.81 2.33
C ALA A 300 -13.63 13.21 2.85
N ILE A 301 -12.83 13.79 3.72
CA ILE A 301 -13.01 15.16 4.21
C ILE A 301 -12.87 16.18 3.06
N CYS A 302 -11.84 16.03 2.22
CA CYS A 302 -11.63 16.90 1.05
C CYS A 302 -12.77 16.79 0.01
N LEU A 303 -13.44 15.65 -0.05
CA LEU A 303 -14.64 15.43 -0.86
C LEU A 303 -15.92 15.95 -0.21
N ASN A 304 -15.82 16.61 0.95
CA ASN A 304 -16.96 17.09 1.76
C ASN A 304 -17.96 15.99 2.15
N ILE A 305 -17.48 14.76 2.36
CA ILE A 305 -18.31 13.68 2.88
C ILE A 305 -18.63 13.95 4.35
N ASN A 306 -19.89 13.77 4.73
CA ASN A 306 -20.34 14.02 6.09
C ASN A 306 -19.56 13.16 7.10
N ARG A 307 -19.12 13.77 8.20
CA ARG A 307 -18.36 13.11 9.28
C ARG A 307 -19.07 11.89 9.86
N LYS A 308 -20.38 11.96 9.98
CA LYS A 308 -21.21 10.83 10.45
C LYS A 308 -21.10 9.64 9.48
N THR A 309 -21.20 9.90 8.19
CA THR A 309 -21.05 8.85 7.16
C THR A 309 -19.66 8.23 7.19
N ILE A 310 -18.60 9.06 7.35
CA ILE A 310 -17.22 8.53 7.49
C ILE A 310 -17.14 7.62 8.72
N PHE A 311 -17.67 8.05 9.87
CA PHE A 311 -17.67 7.26 11.11
C PHE A 311 -18.40 5.91 10.94
N GLU A 312 -19.65 5.95 10.45
CA GLU A 312 -20.47 4.76 10.21
C GLU A 312 -19.83 3.77 9.21
N SER A 313 -19.00 4.28 8.30
CA SER A 313 -18.25 3.44 7.35
C SER A 313 -17.19 2.61 8.04
N PHE A 314 -16.52 3.16 9.05
CA PHE A 314 -15.53 2.41 9.83
C PHE A 314 -16.14 1.38 10.75
N GLU A 315 -17.39 1.57 11.22
CA GLU A 315 -18.12 0.55 11.98
C GLU A 315 -18.49 -0.67 11.13
N LYS A 316 -18.63 -0.48 9.81
CA LYS A 316 -18.96 -1.51 8.83
C LYS A 316 -17.75 -1.99 8.03
N LEU A 317 -16.56 -1.43 8.32
CA LEU A 317 -15.35 -1.76 7.57
C LEU A 317 -14.98 -3.22 7.79
N GLU A 318 -15.00 -4.00 6.72
CA GLU A 318 -14.56 -5.39 6.76
C GLU A 318 -13.05 -5.48 6.55
N PRO A 319 -12.35 -6.43 7.21
CA PRO A 319 -10.96 -6.73 6.91
C PRO A 319 -10.78 -7.05 5.43
N LEU A 320 -9.76 -6.48 4.81
CA LEU A 320 -9.50 -6.72 3.39
C LEU A 320 -8.95 -8.13 3.20
N LYS A 321 -9.57 -8.90 2.33
CA LYS A 321 -9.02 -10.18 1.88
C LYS A 321 -7.64 -9.98 1.26
N ALA A 322 -6.78 -10.98 1.35
CA ALA A 322 -5.43 -11.04 0.78
C ALA A 322 -4.34 -10.11 1.38
N ARG A 323 -4.66 -9.29 2.40
CA ARG A 323 -3.61 -8.54 3.14
C ARG A 323 -3.97 -8.47 4.61
N ASP A 324 -3.09 -8.97 5.47
CA ASP A 324 -3.37 -9.14 6.90
C ASP A 324 -4.62 -10.01 7.18
N GLU A 325 -4.95 -10.90 6.22
CA GLU A 325 -6.11 -11.77 6.35
C GLU A 325 -5.88 -12.79 7.45
N ILE A 326 -6.87 -12.90 8.33
CA ILE A 326 -6.89 -13.93 9.36
C ILE A 326 -7.81 -15.04 8.86
N LEU A 327 -7.22 -16.16 8.51
CA LEU A 327 -7.91 -17.36 8.11
C LEU A 327 -8.00 -18.37 9.26
N THR A 328 -8.98 -19.25 9.17
CA THR A 328 -9.05 -20.43 10.05
C THR A 328 -8.76 -21.67 9.21
N TYR A 329 -7.59 -22.25 9.38
CA TYR A 329 -7.22 -23.51 8.74
C TYR A 329 -7.26 -24.64 9.74
N LYS A 330 -8.10 -25.66 9.51
CA LYS A 330 -8.25 -26.84 10.39
C LYS A 330 -8.37 -26.44 11.88
N ASN A 331 -9.20 -25.44 12.19
CA ASN A 331 -9.44 -24.90 13.54
C ASN A 331 -8.27 -24.13 14.20
N LYS A 332 -7.27 -23.72 13.44
CA LYS A 332 -6.17 -22.86 13.93
C LYS A 332 -6.12 -21.56 13.17
N LYS A 333 -5.67 -20.49 13.85
CA LYS A 333 -5.59 -19.13 13.30
C LYS A 333 -4.34 -18.98 12.45
N ILE A 334 -4.52 -18.53 11.21
CA ILE A 334 -3.43 -18.21 10.28
C ILE A 334 -3.55 -16.75 9.86
N LYS A 335 -2.44 -16.02 9.88
CA LYS A 335 -2.34 -14.65 9.36
C LYS A 335 -1.36 -14.65 8.19
N ILE A 336 -1.80 -14.15 7.03
CA ILE A 336 -0.97 -14.07 5.83
C ILE A 336 -0.63 -12.60 5.56
N LYS A 337 0.66 -12.30 5.39
CA LYS A 337 1.17 -10.98 5.03
C LYS A 337 2.09 -11.03 3.84
N THR A 338 1.86 -10.13 2.89
CA THR A 338 2.75 -9.95 1.75
C THR A 338 3.91 -9.05 2.11
N ILE A 339 5.13 -9.53 1.88
CA ILE A 339 6.38 -8.78 2.00
C ILE A 339 6.94 -8.50 0.61
N LYS A 340 7.36 -7.28 0.34
CA LYS A 340 7.86 -6.88 -0.99
C LYS A 340 9.00 -5.86 -0.97
N ASN A 341 9.38 -5.38 0.19
CA ASN A 341 10.48 -4.44 0.37
C ASN A 341 10.97 -4.46 1.83
N PRO A 342 12.15 -3.89 2.12
CA PRO A 342 12.76 -3.90 3.46
C PRO A 342 11.82 -3.34 4.54
N THR A 343 11.08 -2.29 4.22
CA THR A 343 10.23 -1.61 5.17
C THR A 343 9.01 -2.48 5.54
N SER A 344 8.35 -3.12 4.55
CA SER A 344 7.21 -4.02 4.83
C SER A 344 7.63 -5.26 5.64
N LEU A 345 8.82 -5.80 5.37
CA LEU A 345 9.36 -6.93 6.11
C LEU A 345 9.76 -6.53 7.54
N SER A 346 10.45 -5.40 7.71
CA SER A 346 10.86 -4.90 9.03
C SER A 346 9.66 -4.65 9.95
N GLU A 347 8.55 -4.11 9.42
CA GLU A 347 7.31 -3.95 10.19
C GLU A 347 6.67 -5.29 10.57
N SER A 348 6.72 -6.28 9.68
CA SER A 348 6.22 -7.62 9.98
C SER A 348 7.07 -8.32 11.04
N ILE A 349 8.39 -8.14 10.99
CA ILE A 349 9.33 -8.64 11.99
C ILE A 349 9.08 -7.98 13.35
N ARG A 350 8.73 -6.68 13.37
CA ARG A 350 8.40 -5.98 14.61
C ARG A 350 7.22 -6.62 15.35
N GLU A 351 6.23 -7.14 14.64
CA GLU A 351 5.11 -7.87 15.25
C GLU A 351 5.55 -9.19 15.93
N LEU A 352 6.65 -9.77 15.48
CA LEU A 352 7.23 -10.97 16.07
C LEU A 352 8.04 -10.68 17.33
N HIS A 353 8.50 -9.44 17.50
CA HIS A 353 9.35 -9.09 18.63
C HIS A 353 8.58 -9.20 19.95
N GLY A 354 9.05 -10.10 20.84
CA GLY A 354 8.39 -10.37 22.11
C GLY A 354 7.11 -11.19 22.03
N ALA A 355 6.66 -11.60 20.85
CA ALA A 355 5.48 -12.44 20.68
C ALA A 355 5.80 -13.90 21.03
N LYS A 356 5.16 -14.41 22.08
CA LYS A 356 5.33 -15.80 22.51
C LYS A 356 4.38 -16.78 21.80
N ASN A 357 3.24 -16.29 21.29
CA ASN A 357 2.16 -17.10 20.75
C ASN A 357 2.09 -17.03 19.21
N ILE A 358 3.22 -16.76 18.54
CA ILE A 358 3.29 -16.69 17.08
C ILE A 358 4.40 -17.62 16.59
N LYS A 359 4.07 -18.52 15.66
CA LYS A 359 5.04 -19.22 14.83
C LYS A 359 5.07 -18.59 13.44
N VAL A 360 6.25 -18.44 12.87
CA VAL A 360 6.42 -17.75 11.60
C VAL A 360 6.85 -18.69 10.49
N VAL A 361 6.26 -18.50 9.31
CA VAL A 361 6.66 -19.14 8.06
C VAL A 361 7.12 -18.04 7.10
N PHE A 362 8.37 -18.07 6.68
CA PHE A 362 8.91 -17.20 5.63
C PHE A 362 8.86 -17.93 4.29
N CYS A 363 8.13 -17.36 3.33
CA CYS A 363 8.08 -17.81 1.93
C CYS A 363 8.74 -16.75 1.05
N LEU A 364 9.99 -16.99 0.61
CA LEU A 364 10.73 -16.05 -0.22
C LEU A 364 10.94 -16.65 -1.62
N ALA A 365 10.44 -15.94 -2.62
CA ALA A 365 10.66 -16.26 -4.04
C ALA A 365 11.31 -15.09 -4.80
N ASP A 366 11.80 -15.37 -5.99
CA ASP A 366 12.56 -14.47 -6.86
C ASP A 366 11.98 -14.42 -8.28
N THR A 367 10.66 -14.54 -8.40
CA THR A 367 10.00 -14.42 -9.70
C THR A 367 9.98 -12.96 -10.19
N VAL A 368 9.64 -12.74 -11.45
CA VAL A 368 9.50 -11.38 -12.02
C VAL A 368 8.48 -10.55 -11.22
N LEU A 369 7.46 -11.19 -10.63
CA LEU A 369 6.46 -10.54 -9.78
C LEU A 369 7.03 -10.06 -8.44
N ASP A 370 8.04 -10.75 -7.93
CA ASP A 370 8.64 -10.45 -6.61
C ASP A 370 9.82 -9.47 -6.73
N GLY A 371 10.29 -9.24 -7.95
CA GLY A 371 11.60 -8.66 -8.21
C GLY A 371 12.68 -9.75 -8.16
N VAL A 372 13.47 -9.88 -9.20
CA VAL A 372 14.48 -10.97 -9.35
C VAL A 372 15.58 -10.87 -8.28
N ASP A 373 15.84 -9.67 -7.75
CA ASP A 373 16.85 -9.44 -6.73
C ASP A 373 16.25 -9.58 -5.32
N THR A 374 16.73 -10.56 -4.56
CA THR A 374 16.36 -10.80 -3.16
C THR A 374 17.32 -10.15 -2.15
N SER A 375 18.34 -9.42 -2.60
CA SER A 375 19.34 -8.78 -1.72
C SER A 375 18.74 -7.80 -0.71
N TRP A 376 17.57 -7.29 -0.97
CA TRP A 376 16.82 -6.41 -0.09
C TRP A 376 16.52 -6.97 1.31
N ILE A 377 16.48 -8.29 1.46
CA ILE A 377 16.31 -8.90 2.78
C ILE A 377 17.44 -8.48 3.74
N TRP A 378 18.63 -8.12 3.19
CA TRP A 378 19.76 -7.63 3.97
C TRP A 378 19.55 -6.21 4.52
N ASP A 379 18.63 -5.46 3.93
CA ASP A 379 18.23 -4.12 4.38
C ASP A 379 17.10 -4.16 5.41
N SER A 380 16.52 -5.34 5.65
CA SER A 380 15.46 -5.56 6.64
C SER A 380 16.02 -5.84 8.02
N ASN A 381 15.29 -5.42 9.08
CA ASN A 381 15.74 -5.51 10.47
C ASN A 381 15.50 -6.90 11.11
N PHE A 382 16.16 -7.92 10.60
CA PHE A 382 16.10 -9.27 11.19
C PHE A 382 16.79 -9.38 12.57
N GLU A 383 17.66 -8.43 12.91
CA GLU A 383 18.33 -8.35 14.21
C GLU A 383 17.34 -8.23 15.38
N ALA A 384 16.12 -7.74 15.09
CA ALA A 384 15.02 -7.73 16.06
C ALA A 384 14.53 -9.14 16.45
N LEU A 385 14.85 -10.17 15.66
CA LEU A 385 14.57 -11.58 16.01
C LEU A 385 15.68 -12.23 16.86
N ARG A 386 16.71 -11.49 17.24
CA ARG A 386 17.70 -12.03 18.18
C ARG A 386 17.01 -12.39 19.50
N GLY A 387 17.19 -13.65 19.95
CA GLY A 387 16.52 -14.17 21.13
C GLY A 387 15.05 -14.60 20.91
N PHE A 388 14.59 -14.65 19.65
CA PHE A 388 13.30 -15.28 19.34
C PHE A 388 13.38 -16.78 19.69
N GLU A 389 12.41 -17.27 20.46
CA GLU A 389 12.45 -18.60 21.05
C GLU A 389 11.60 -19.63 20.27
N ASN A 390 10.69 -19.17 19.41
CA ASN A 390 9.83 -20.06 18.64
C ASN A 390 10.53 -20.55 17.37
N LYS A 391 10.11 -21.70 16.86
CA LYS A 391 10.58 -22.20 15.56
C LYS A 391 10.20 -21.26 14.43
N ILE A 392 11.12 -21.14 13.46
CA ILE A 392 10.99 -20.39 12.23
C ILE A 392 11.01 -21.37 11.08
N TYR A 393 9.94 -21.40 10.31
CA TYR A 393 9.81 -22.22 9.11
C TYR A 393 10.18 -21.40 7.90
N ILE A 394 10.98 -21.95 7.00
CA ILE A 394 11.55 -21.23 5.86
C ILE A 394 11.32 -22.06 4.60
N THR A 395 10.68 -21.47 3.59
CA THR A 395 10.26 -22.22 2.41
C THR A 395 10.30 -21.39 1.13
N SER A 396 9.98 -22.02 -0.01
CA SER A 396 9.97 -21.48 -1.38
C SER A 396 11.34 -21.50 -2.05
N SER A 397 11.48 -20.87 -3.24
CA SER A 397 12.68 -20.99 -4.11
C SER A 397 13.96 -20.42 -3.49
N ARG A 398 13.85 -19.43 -2.59
CA ARG A 398 14.99 -18.71 -1.98
C ARG A 398 15.09 -18.96 -0.47
N PHE A 399 14.70 -20.14 -0.02
CA PHE A 399 14.72 -20.48 1.41
C PHE A 399 16.15 -20.47 2.00
N ASP A 400 17.16 -20.81 1.22
CA ASP A 400 18.56 -20.78 1.66
C ASP A 400 19.05 -19.36 1.96
N ASP A 401 18.68 -18.36 1.12
CA ASP A 401 19.03 -16.97 1.34
C ASP A 401 18.38 -16.43 2.61
N MET A 402 17.11 -16.78 2.84
CA MET A 402 16.40 -16.39 4.06
C MET A 402 17.04 -17.01 5.30
N ALA A 403 17.39 -18.29 5.25
CA ALA A 403 18.07 -18.98 6.36
C ALA A 403 19.46 -18.37 6.63
N LEU A 404 20.21 -18.05 5.57
CA LEU A 404 21.50 -17.36 5.68
C LEU A 404 21.33 -15.98 6.36
N ARG A 405 20.35 -15.20 5.93
CA ARG A 405 20.05 -13.87 6.51
C ARG A 405 19.70 -13.97 7.99
N LEU A 406 18.87 -14.93 8.39
CA LEU A 406 18.51 -15.19 9.78
C LEU A 406 19.73 -15.59 10.64
N LYS A 407 20.61 -16.41 10.09
CA LYS A 407 21.87 -16.79 10.74
C LYS A 407 22.76 -15.56 11.02
N TYR A 408 22.89 -14.66 10.05
CA TYR A 408 23.63 -13.39 10.24
C TYR A 408 22.97 -12.46 11.25
N ALA A 409 21.65 -12.51 11.40
CA ALA A 409 20.91 -11.80 12.45
C ALA A 409 21.06 -12.45 13.84
N GLN A 410 21.86 -13.52 13.96
CA GLN A 410 22.11 -14.25 15.20
C GLN A 410 20.86 -14.96 15.76
N VAL A 411 19.94 -15.34 14.87
CA VAL A 411 18.87 -16.27 15.23
C VAL A 411 19.46 -17.66 15.42
N ASN A 412 18.97 -18.38 16.43
CA ASN A 412 19.48 -19.71 16.73
C ASN A 412 19.17 -20.70 15.59
N PRO A 413 20.17 -21.28 14.91
CA PRO A 413 19.93 -22.20 13.78
C PRO A 413 19.12 -23.44 14.14
N CYS A 414 19.14 -23.89 15.40
CA CYS A 414 18.32 -25.02 15.86
C CYS A 414 16.82 -24.76 15.83
N LEU A 415 16.41 -23.49 15.71
CA LEU A 415 15.02 -23.10 15.58
C LEU A 415 14.55 -23.00 14.11
N MET A 416 15.47 -23.09 13.15
CA MET A 416 15.16 -22.98 11.73
C MET A 416 14.74 -24.36 11.17
N VAL A 417 13.57 -24.42 10.59
CA VAL A 417 13.04 -25.60 9.87
C VAL A 417 12.97 -25.21 8.39
N MET A 418 13.79 -25.84 7.57
CA MET A 418 13.95 -25.51 6.16
C MET A 418 13.32 -26.58 5.27
N ASP A 419 12.43 -26.18 4.38
CA ASP A 419 11.82 -27.07 3.39
C ASP A 419 11.44 -26.26 2.15
N SER A 420 11.92 -26.64 0.97
CA SER A 420 11.58 -25.97 -0.28
C SER A 420 10.10 -26.09 -0.66
N ASN A 421 9.41 -27.09 -0.13
CA ASN A 421 7.99 -27.33 -0.40
C ASN A 421 7.10 -26.55 0.57
N ILE A 422 6.33 -25.59 0.04
CA ILE A 422 5.47 -24.69 0.82
C ILE A 422 4.43 -25.48 1.65
N LYS A 423 3.79 -26.47 1.05
CA LYS A 423 2.78 -27.29 1.73
C LYS A 423 3.39 -28.04 2.91
N SER A 424 4.54 -28.66 2.70
CA SER A 424 5.26 -29.39 3.76
C SER A 424 5.65 -28.47 4.91
N ALA A 425 6.20 -27.29 4.62
CA ALA A 425 6.58 -26.30 5.64
C ALA A 425 5.36 -25.79 6.44
N ILE A 426 4.24 -25.49 5.76
CA ILE A 426 2.99 -25.07 6.41
C ILE A 426 2.42 -26.20 7.28
N ASP A 427 2.36 -27.42 6.77
CA ASP A 427 1.87 -28.59 7.53
C ASP A 427 2.77 -28.86 8.75
N CYS A 428 4.10 -28.80 8.64
CA CYS A 428 5.01 -28.93 9.77
C CYS A 428 4.73 -27.86 10.84
N CYS A 429 4.62 -26.59 10.44
CA CYS A 429 4.27 -25.52 11.35
C CYS A 429 2.90 -25.76 12.01
N TYR A 430 1.91 -26.19 11.22
CA TYR A 430 0.55 -26.45 11.69
C TYR A 430 0.51 -27.53 12.78
N TYR A 431 1.21 -28.66 12.61
CA TYR A 431 1.25 -29.74 13.58
C TYR A 431 1.89 -29.32 14.91
N GLU A 432 2.82 -28.40 14.88
CA GLU A 432 3.49 -27.89 16.06
C GLU A 432 2.78 -26.68 16.72
N LEU A 433 1.73 -26.12 16.09
CA LEU A 433 0.95 -25.02 16.66
C LEU A 433 0.13 -25.51 17.87
N GLU A 434 0.18 -24.77 18.96
CA GLU A 434 -0.70 -24.94 20.10
C GLU A 434 -2.06 -24.23 19.89
N LYS A 435 -3.04 -24.55 20.74
CA LYS A 435 -4.43 -24.07 20.58
C LYS A 435 -4.56 -22.54 20.58
N ASN A 436 -3.67 -21.85 21.29
CA ASN A 436 -3.69 -20.38 21.45
C ASN A 436 -2.63 -19.68 20.60
N GLU A 437 -1.95 -20.41 19.73
CA GLU A 437 -0.93 -19.84 18.86
C GLU A 437 -1.51 -19.48 17.49
N THR A 438 -0.87 -18.49 16.85
CA THR A 438 -1.18 -18.04 15.48
C THR A 438 0.00 -18.37 14.58
N MET A 439 -0.26 -18.95 13.40
CA MET A 439 0.74 -19.03 12.33
C MET A 439 0.75 -17.71 11.56
N LEU A 440 1.90 -17.05 11.51
CA LEU A 440 2.12 -15.88 10.65
C LEU A 440 2.91 -16.32 9.42
N ILE A 441 2.32 -16.19 8.24
CA ILE A 441 2.97 -16.46 6.96
C ILE A 441 3.38 -15.13 6.34
N LEU A 442 4.69 -14.93 6.18
CA LEU A 442 5.29 -13.79 5.51
C LEU A 442 5.76 -14.22 4.13
N THR A 443 5.10 -13.75 3.08
CA THR A 443 5.28 -14.27 1.73
C THR A 443 5.51 -13.19 0.70
N THR A 444 6.33 -13.49 -0.31
CA THR A 444 6.41 -12.68 -1.54
C THR A 444 5.14 -12.84 -2.38
N PRO A 445 4.80 -11.86 -3.24
CA PRO A 445 3.54 -11.84 -4.00
C PRO A 445 3.25 -13.08 -4.82
N SER A 446 4.26 -13.69 -5.45
CA SER A 446 4.08 -14.84 -6.35
C SER A 446 3.64 -16.13 -5.65
N GLU A 447 3.89 -16.23 -4.35
CA GLU A 447 3.60 -17.44 -3.58
C GLU A 447 2.21 -17.42 -2.91
N ILE A 448 1.51 -16.29 -3.00
CA ILE A 448 0.20 -16.10 -2.33
C ILE A 448 -0.81 -17.15 -2.78
N ASP A 449 -0.99 -17.34 -4.09
CA ASP A 449 -1.99 -18.28 -4.62
C ASP A 449 -1.67 -19.70 -4.20
N LYS A 450 -0.38 -20.10 -4.22
CA LYS A 450 0.05 -21.43 -3.74
C LYS A 450 -0.23 -21.64 -2.25
N ILE A 451 -0.13 -20.58 -1.45
CA ILE A 451 -0.46 -20.64 -0.02
C ILE A 451 -1.96 -20.80 0.16
N TYR A 452 -2.79 -20.08 -0.60
CA TYR A 452 -4.25 -20.25 -0.55
C TYR A 452 -4.67 -21.65 -1.00
N ASP A 453 -4.03 -22.25 -1.99
CA ASP A 453 -4.29 -23.64 -2.42
C ASP A 453 -4.03 -24.67 -1.28
N VAL A 454 -3.14 -24.30 -0.34
CA VAL A 454 -2.81 -25.16 0.81
C VAL A 454 -3.76 -24.95 1.98
N VAL A 455 -4.13 -23.70 2.27
CA VAL A 455 -4.85 -23.33 3.51
C VAL A 455 -6.32 -22.92 3.28
N GLY A 456 -6.75 -22.77 2.04
CA GLY A 456 -8.10 -22.33 1.61
C GLY A 456 -9.08 -23.46 1.33
#